data_da8da21bc0a01980ce8db2b953b60177
#
_entry.id   da8da21bc0a01980ce8db2b953b60177
#
_cell.length_a   1.000
_cell.length_b   1.000
_cell.length_c   1.000
_cell.angle_alpha   90.00
_cell.angle_beta   90.00
_cell.angle_gamma   90.00
#
_symmetry.space_group_name_H-M   'P 1'
#
loop_
_entity.id
_entity.type
_entity.pdbx_description
1 polymer ?
#
loop_
_entity_poly.entity_id
_entity_poly.type
_entity_poly.pdbx_seq_one_letter_code
_entity_poly.pdbx_strand_id
1 'polypeptide(L)'
;MDEDDNRPPARQSPLFLDASRPLFPATTVVTPQMAANVEIGRRHARLNARLKSRGLPITDLPDPPTGMPAQLTEAARERLSVFSTGDIGDCRRTLGPVHSAVWPSLEGCLGVVFTSRAGSTYLARELAVRRRIGRMEEALNPHVVQGLAAADIIRSWADGWFSFKLGVRGMITTELCGVASRYLENMYFVFLRRRDIVAQAVSLVKANQTGRWHSFHTAAAEPLYDAALIAGSVRNIASSVASLRRYLQLTKRPWRPLYYEDFEHGDFTSAEAICDEFGIPRAVPGMEPKFVPLHRTADTVNAEWITRFKSDMDPNTRAVLHQYAAEL
;
A
#
# COMPACT_ATOMS: atom_id res chain seq x y z
N MET A 1 -39.15 8.56 -26.21
CA MET A 1 -39.44 7.57 -25.16
C MET A 1 -38.10 7.01 -24.78
N ASP A 2 -37.46 7.76 -23.85
CA ASP A 2 -36.10 7.45 -23.38
C ASP A 2 -36.17 6.35 -22.34
N GLU A 3 -35.50 5.22 -22.60
CA GLU A 3 -35.35 4.17 -21.60
C GLU A 3 -34.30 4.63 -20.60
N ASP A 4 -34.75 4.75 -19.37
CA ASP A 4 -33.99 5.04 -18.16
C ASP A 4 -32.79 4.08 -18.04
N ASP A 5 -31.57 4.60 -18.21
CA ASP A 5 -30.31 3.90 -17.98
C ASP A 5 -30.03 3.84 -16.45
N ASN A 6 -30.80 3.01 -15.76
CA ASN A 6 -30.69 2.79 -14.32
C ASN A 6 -29.56 1.78 -14.02
N ARG A 7 -28.33 2.12 -14.41
CA ARG A 7 -27.14 1.36 -14.02
C ARG A 7 -26.71 1.76 -12.62
N PRO A 8 -26.67 0.82 -11.67
CA PRO A 8 -26.07 1.11 -10.38
C PRO A 8 -24.60 1.53 -10.57
N PRO A 9 -24.10 2.53 -9.82
CA PRO A 9 -22.74 3.00 -9.97
C PRO A 9 -21.75 1.84 -9.77
N ALA A 10 -20.90 1.64 -10.76
CA ALA A 10 -19.85 0.65 -10.72
C ALA A 10 -18.98 0.88 -9.48
N ARG A 11 -19.06 -0.02 -8.49
CA ARG A 11 -18.13 -0.04 -7.36
C ARG A 11 -16.72 -0.24 -7.91
N GLN A 12 -15.98 0.84 -8.02
CA GLN A 12 -14.60 0.81 -8.43
C GLN A 12 -13.78 0.08 -7.38
N SER A 13 -13.48 -1.19 -7.65
CA SER A 13 -12.45 -1.89 -6.88
C SER A 13 -11.13 -1.21 -7.12
N PRO A 14 -10.38 -0.85 -6.08
CA PRO A 14 -9.10 -0.19 -6.26
C PRO A 14 -8.13 -1.16 -6.96
N LEU A 15 -7.68 -0.76 -8.10
CA LEU A 15 -6.41 -1.10 -8.72
C LEU A 15 -6.33 -2.08 -9.90
N PHE A 16 -7.25 -3.04 -10.18
CA PHE A 16 -6.93 -4.04 -11.21
C PHE A 16 -8.09 -4.64 -12.01
N LEU A 17 -9.14 -3.90 -12.30
CA LEU A 17 -10.22 -4.38 -13.13
C LEU A 17 -10.10 -3.83 -14.55
N ASP A 18 -9.98 -4.73 -15.51
CA ASP A 18 -10.38 -4.45 -16.89
C ASP A 18 -11.91 -4.30 -16.89
N ALA A 19 -12.38 -3.06 -16.95
CA ALA A 19 -13.79 -2.70 -16.84
C ALA A 19 -14.62 -3.09 -18.07
N SER A 20 -14.02 -3.73 -19.08
CA SER A 20 -14.65 -3.92 -20.39
C SER A 20 -15.57 -5.15 -20.50
N ARG A 21 -15.66 -6.01 -19.47
CA ARG A 21 -16.58 -7.18 -19.51
C ARG A 21 -17.29 -7.40 -18.18
N PRO A 22 -18.64 -7.30 -18.13
CA PRO A 22 -19.40 -7.75 -16.96
C PRO A 22 -19.24 -9.26 -16.81
N LEU A 23 -18.82 -9.71 -15.61
CA LEU A 23 -18.63 -11.14 -15.31
C LEU A 23 -19.93 -11.88 -15.05
N PHE A 24 -21.01 -11.16 -14.84
CA PHE A 24 -22.33 -11.71 -14.56
C PHE A 24 -23.37 -11.06 -15.46
N PRO A 25 -24.41 -11.79 -15.86
CA PRO A 25 -25.58 -11.20 -16.48
C PRO A 25 -26.15 -10.06 -15.62
N ALA A 26 -26.74 -9.04 -16.23
CA ALA A 26 -27.27 -7.87 -15.54
C ALA A 26 -28.32 -8.20 -14.44
N THR A 27 -28.91 -9.38 -14.50
CA THR A 27 -29.92 -9.88 -13.54
C THR A 27 -29.33 -10.68 -12.38
N THR A 28 -28.00 -10.90 -12.34
CA THR A 28 -27.39 -11.72 -11.30
C THR A 28 -27.12 -10.89 -10.04
N VAL A 29 -27.75 -11.26 -8.93
CA VAL A 29 -27.43 -10.70 -7.61
C VAL A 29 -26.05 -11.23 -7.19
N VAL A 30 -25.03 -10.37 -7.28
CA VAL A 30 -23.66 -10.72 -6.89
C VAL A 30 -23.55 -10.65 -5.37
N THR A 31 -23.40 -11.79 -4.71
CA THR A 31 -23.13 -11.82 -3.27
C THR A 31 -21.70 -11.34 -2.98
N PRO A 32 -21.40 -10.81 -1.77
CA PRO A 32 -20.05 -10.46 -1.37
C PRO A 32 -19.05 -11.60 -1.55
N GLN A 33 -19.46 -12.85 -1.30
CA GLN A 33 -18.63 -14.02 -1.48
C GLN A 33 -18.32 -14.30 -2.96
N MET A 34 -19.32 -14.15 -3.84
CA MET A 34 -19.10 -14.31 -5.29
C MET A 34 -18.16 -13.24 -5.82
N ALA A 35 -18.31 -11.99 -5.38
CA ALA A 35 -17.41 -10.91 -5.76
C ALA A 35 -15.97 -11.18 -5.30
N ALA A 36 -15.78 -11.67 -4.08
CA ALA A 36 -14.48 -12.04 -3.54
C ALA A 36 -13.84 -13.20 -4.34
N ASN A 37 -14.59 -14.24 -4.63
CA ASN A 37 -14.09 -15.40 -5.39
C ASN A 37 -13.68 -15.02 -6.82
N VAL A 38 -14.46 -14.17 -7.48
CA VAL A 38 -14.12 -13.65 -8.80
C VAL A 38 -12.85 -12.81 -8.78
N GLU A 39 -12.69 -11.97 -7.77
CA GLU A 39 -11.48 -11.16 -7.64
C GLU A 39 -10.23 -12.02 -7.38
N ILE A 40 -10.34 -13.07 -6.57
CA ILE A 40 -9.28 -14.07 -6.36
C ILE A 40 -8.93 -14.75 -7.69
N GLY A 41 -9.90 -15.24 -8.43
CA GLY A 41 -9.69 -15.85 -9.72
C GLY A 41 -8.99 -14.94 -10.74
N ARG A 42 -9.42 -13.66 -10.79
CA ARG A 42 -8.78 -12.65 -11.65
C ARG A 42 -7.32 -12.38 -11.26
N ARG A 43 -7.03 -12.30 -9.98
CA ARG A 43 -5.65 -12.11 -9.48
C ARG A 43 -4.77 -13.28 -9.85
N HIS A 44 -5.26 -14.49 -9.65
CA HIS A 44 -4.55 -15.70 -10.01
C HIS A 44 -4.30 -15.81 -11.53
N ALA A 45 -5.30 -15.51 -12.35
CA ALA A 45 -5.15 -15.48 -13.80
C ALA A 45 -4.07 -14.47 -14.26
N ARG A 46 -4.05 -13.28 -13.67
CA ARG A 46 -3.01 -12.26 -13.96
C ARG A 46 -1.63 -12.71 -13.50
N LEU A 47 -1.54 -13.33 -12.32
CA LEU A 47 -0.29 -13.87 -11.81
C LEU A 47 0.25 -14.92 -12.78
N ASN A 48 -0.58 -15.88 -13.17
CA ASN A 48 -0.19 -16.95 -14.11
C ASN A 48 0.20 -16.42 -15.49
N ALA A 49 -0.54 -15.45 -16.03
CA ALA A 49 -0.18 -14.79 -17.30
C ALA A 49 1.21 -14.16 -17.23
N ARG A 50 1.55 -13.57 -16.08
CA ARG A 50 2.84 -12.93 -15.84
C ARG A 50 3.96 -13.93 -15.63
N LEU A 51 3.72 -15.03 -14.92
CA LEU A 51 4.66 -16.13 -14.78
C LEU A 51 4.97 -16.74 -16.16
N LYS A 52 3.94 -16.98 -16.98
CA LYS A 52 4.07 -17.49 -18.35
C LYS A 52 4.90 -16.55 -19.24
N SER A 53 4.67 -15.24 -19.18
CA SER A 53 5.43 -14.25 -19.96
C SER A 53 6.92 -14.20 -19.60
N ARG A 54 7.29 -14.68 -18.41
CA ARG A 54 8.67 -14.77 -17.92
C ARG A 54 9.28 -16.18 -18.01
N GLY A 55 8.57 -17.13 -18.64
CA GLY A 55 9.02 -18.52 -18.72
C GLY A 55 9.05 -19.25 -17.37
N LEU A 56 8.34 -18.73 -16.36
CA LEU A 56 8.26 -19.33 -15.04
C LEU A 56 7.09 -20.34 -14.96
N PRO A 57 7.15 -21.34 -14.07
CA PRO A 57 6.09 -22.33 -13.94
C PRO A 57 4.77 -21.66 -13.53
N ILE A 58 3.68 -22.09 -14.16
CA ILE A 58 2.33 -21.66 -13.81
C ILE A 58 1.95 -22.35 -12.51
N THR A 59 1.39 -21.55 -11.57
CA THR A 59 0.82 -22.10 -10.34
C THR A 59 -0.66 -22.36 -10.55
N ASP A 60 -1.09 -23.60 -10.34
CA ASP A 60 -2.51 -23.90 -10.14
C ASP A 60 -2.94 -23.32 -8.78
N LEU A 61 -4.22 -22.95 -8.63
CA LEU A 61 -4.76 -22.60 -7.33
C LEU A 61 -4.61 -23.85 -6.45
N PRO A 62 -3.73 -23.82 -5.44
CA PRO A 62 -3.67 -24.97 -4.54
C PRO A 62 -5.00 -25.09 -3.82
N ASP A 63 -5.42 -26.32 -3.54
CA ASP A 63 -6.49 -26.56 -2.58
C ASP A 63 -6.18 -25.79 -1.29
N PRO A 64 -7.18 -25.18 -0.64
CA PRO A 64 -6.94 -24.42 0.58
C PRO A 64 -6.19 -25.32 1.57
N PRO A 65 -4.96 -24.94 1.97
CA PRO A 65 -4.19 -25.81 2.83
C PRO A 65 -4.91 -25.97 4.16
N THR A 66 -5.04 -27.20 4.61
CA THR A 66 -5.48 -27.55 5.96
C THR A 66 -4.41 -27.23 7.03
N GLY A 67 -3.40 -26.44 6.67
CA GLY A 67 -2.27 -26.10 7.52
C GLY A 67 -2.55 -24.92 8.44
N MET A 68 -2.16 -25.06 9.70
CA MET A 68 -2.10 -23.94 10.63
C MET A 68 -1.21 -22.82 10.05
N PRO A 69 -1.50 -21.53 10.36
CA PRO A 69 -0.59 -20.44 10.05
C PRO A 69 0.79 -20.77 10.63
N ALA A 70 1.85 -20.54 9.86
CA ALA A 70 3.22 -20.77 10.32
C ALA A 70 3.38 -20.16 11.71
N GLN A 71 3.91 -20.95 12.68
CA GLN A 71 4.10 -20.44 14.02
C GLN A 71 5.03 -19.23 13.95
N LEU A 72 4.52 -18.07 14.36
CA LEU A 72 5.32 -16.86 14.42
C LEU A 72 6.49 -17.07 15.38
N THR A 73 7.68 -16.72 14.93
CA THR A 73 8.85 -16.70 15.80
C THR A 73 8.67 -15.67 16.91
N GLU A 74 9.42 -15.78 18.00
CA GLU A 74 9.40 -14.79 19.07
C GLU A 74 9.73 -13.38 18.55
N ALA A 75 10.75 -13.26 17.72
CA ALA A 75 11.11 -12.00 17.07
C ALA A 75 9.98 -11.43 16.20
N ALA A 76 9.23 -12.27 15.49
CA ALA A 76 8.06 -11.82 14.72
C ALA A 76 6.93 -11.35 15.65
N ARG A 77 6.71 -12.03 16.78
CA ARG A 77 5.74 -11.61 17.81
C ARG A 77 6.14 -10.28 18.44
N GLU A 78 7.41 -10.10 18.77
CA GLU A 78 7.94 -8.84 19.28
C GLU A 78 7.71 -7.69 18.27
N ARG A 79 8.05 -7.87 17.01
CA ARG A 79 7.80 -6.86 15.98
C ARG A 79 6.31 -6.56 15.78
N LEU A 80 5.44 -7.56 15.86
CA LEU A 80 3.99 -7.37 15.77
C LEU A 80 3.41 -6.65 16.99
N SER A 81 4.03 -6.73 18.17
CA SER A 81 3.52 -6.13 19.39
C SER A 81 3.38 -4.60 19.35
N VAL A 82 4.00 -3.94 18.37
CA VAL A 82 3.89 -2.48 18.18
C VAL A 82 2.56 -2.06 17.53
N PHE A 83 1.83 -3.02 16.95
CA PHE A 83 0.54 -2.78 16.32
C PHE A 83 -0.61 -3.18 17.24
N SER A 84 -1.79 -2.61 17.00
CA SER A 84 -2.96 -2.97 17.78
C SER A 84 -3.38 -4.42 17.54
N THR A 85 -3.91 -5.07 18.56
CA THR A 85 -4.48 -6.43 18.45
C THR A 85 -5.65 -6.46 17.45
N GLY A 86 -6.38 -5.34 17.31
CA GLY A 86 -7.43 -5.17 16.32
C GLY A 86 -6.89 -5.23 14.90
N ASP A 87 -5.85 -4.47 14.57
CA ASP A 87 -5.23 -4.49 13.23
C ASP A 87 -4.67 -5.87 12.87
N ILE A 88 -4.01 -6.53 13.83
CA ILE A 88 -3.48 -7.89 13.64
C ILE A 88 -4.63 -8.87 13.39
N GLY A 89 -5.70 -8.78 14.19
CA GLY A 89 -6.89 -9.62 14.05
C GLY A 89 -7.58 -9.42 12.70
N ASP A 90 -7.72 -8.17 12.25
CA ASP A 90 -8.30 -7.83 10.94
C ASP A 90 -7.45 -8.38 9.79
N CYS A 91 -6.14 -8.24 9.85
CA CYS A 91 -5.25 -8.80 8.85
C CYS A 91 -5.37 -10.32 8.78
N ARG A 92 -5.39 -11.02 9.92
CA ARG A 92 -5.56 -12.48 9.97
C ARG A 92 -6.88 -12.92 9.35
N ARG A 93 -7.99 -12.27 9.71
CA ARG A 93 -9.32 -12.58 9.15
C ARG A 93 -9.35 -12.35 7.62
N THR A 94 -8.73 -11.27 7.16
CA THR A 94 -8.71 -10.92 5.73
C THR A 94 -7.84 -11.88 4.92
N LEU A 95 -6.69 -12.28 5.45
CA LEU A 95 -5.77 -13.19 4.76
C LEU A 95 -6.35 -14.60 4.62
N GLY A 96 -7.10 -15.05 5.63
CA GLY A 96 -7.50 -16.46 5.71
C GLY A 96 -6.28 -17.39 5.86
N PRO A 97 -6.37 -18.64 5.36
CA PRO A 97 -5.25 -19.57 5.38
C PRO A 97 -4.05 -19.04 4.59
N VAL A 98 -2.86 -19.15 5.16
CA VAL A 98 -1.62 -18.78 4.48
C VAL A 98 -1.11 -19.97 3.68
N HIS A 99 -0.93 -19.78 2.37
CA HIS A 99 -0.45 -20.82 1.48
C HIS A 99 1.07 -20.96 1.56
N SER A 100 1.56 -22.19 1.63
CA SER A 100 2.97 -22.47 1.49
C SER A 100 3.35 -22.54 0.01
N ALA A 101 4.50 -21.98 -0.34
CA ALA A 101 5.04 -22.05 -1.69
C ALA A 101 6.57 -22.02 -1.66
N VAL A 102 7.18 -22.37 -2.77
CA VAL A 102 8.63 -22.24 -2.94
C VAL A 102 8.99 -20.77 -3.09
N TRP A 103 9.82 -20.27 -2.18
CA TRP A 103 10.27 -18.88 -2.17
C TRP A 103 11.29 -18.62 -3.29
N PRO A 104 11.11 -17.57 -4.11
CA PRO A 104 12.12 -17.19 -5.09
C PRO A 104 13.41 -16.69 -4.42
N SER A 105 14.55 -16.83 -5.10
CA SER A 105 15.77 -16.15 -4.71
C SER A 105 15.69 -14.69 -5.13
N LEU A 106 16.14 -13.76 -4.27
CA LEU A 106 16.14 -12.33 -4.51
C LEU A 106 17.54 -11.76 -4.21
N GLU A 107 17.97 -10.78 -5.01
CA GLU A 107 19.16 -9.98 -4.76
C GLU A 107 18.93 -9.05 -3.54
N GLY A 108 17.70 -8.54 -3.38
CA GLY A 108 17.28 -7.72 -2.26
C GLY A 108 15.80 -7.36 -2.30
N CYS A 109 15.35 -6.73 -1.22
CA CYS A 109 13.98 -6.22 -1.08
C CYS A 109 14.00 -4.76 -0.67
N LEU A 110 13.20 -3.92 -1.35
CA LEU A 110 12.98 -2.52 -0.97
C LEU A 110 11.54 -2.33 -0.47
N GLY A 111 11.39 -2.03 0.81
CA GLY A 111 10.11 -1.66 1.41
C GLY A 111 9.96 -0.14 1.54
N VAL A 112 8.98 0.46 0.85
CA VAL A 112 8.57 1.83 1.12
C VAL A 112 7.49 1.82 2.19
N VAL A 113 7.87 2.14 3.41
CA VAL A 113 7.00 2.18 4.60
C VAL A 113 6.33 3.54 4.68
N PHE A 114 5.01 3.58 4.81
CA PHE A 114 4.26 4.83 4.70
C PHE A 114 2.93 4.80 5.46
N THR A 115 2.37 6.00 5.70
CA THR A 115 0.96 6.18 6.06
C THR A 115 0.18 6.75 4.87
N SER A 116 -1.12 6.51 4.83
CA SER A 116 -1.98 6.94 3.71
C SER A 116 -1.79 8.44 3.39
N ARG A 117 -1.77 8.77 2.10
CA ARG A 117 -1.60 10.14 1.58
C ARG A 117 -0.22 10.78 1.84
N ALA A 118 0.80 9.99 2.13
CA ALA A 118 2.19 10.47 2.23
C ALA A 118 2.91 10.59 0.86
N GLY A 119 2.24 10.37 -0.27
CA GLY A 119 2.87 10.45 -1.60
C GLY A 119 3.52 9.15 -2.08
N SER A 120 3.26 8.02 -1.41
CA SER A 120 3.89 6.72 -1.70
C SER A 120 3.68 6.22 -3.13
N THR A 121 2.54 6.51 -3.76
CA THR A 121 2.29 6.09 -5.15
C THR A 121 3.12 6.91 -6.14
N TYR A 122 3.33 8.19 -5.88
CA TYR A 122 4.18 9.04 -6.69
C TYR A 122 5.63 8.58 -6.60
N LEU A 123 6.17 8.44 -5.39
CA LEU A 123 7.51 7.91 -5.16
C LEU A 123 7.70 6.54 -5.81
N ALA A 124 6.75 5.62 -5.61
CA ALA A 124 6.85 4.26 -6.13
C ALA A 124 6.95 4.21 -7.66
N ARG A 125 6.19 5.03 -8.37
CA ARG A 125 6.21 5.11 -9.84
C ARG A 125 7.52 5.68 -10.34
N GLU A 126 8.01 6.74 -9.73
CA GLU A 126 9.27 7.37 -10.10
C GLU A 126 10.47 6.45 -9.84
N LEU A 127 10.49 5.78 -8.70
CA LEU A 127 11.54 4.79 -8.42
C LEU A 127 11.49 3.60 -9.39
N ALA A 128 10.30 3.11 -9.75
CA ALA A 128 10.16 2.01 -10.69
C ALA A 128 10.64 2.37 -12.12
N VAL A 129 10.60 3.64 -12.50
CA VAL A 129 11.17 4.12 -13.77
C VAL A 129 12.70 4.23 -13.70
N ARG A 130 13.24 4.58 -12.53
CA ARG A 130 14.67 4.90 -12.36
C ARG A 130 15.51 3.70 -11.90
N ARG A 131 14.90 2.69 -11.30
CA ARG A 131 15.57 1.56 -10.62
C ARG A 131 15.01 0.22 -11.06
N ARG A 132 15.88 -0.79 -11.09
CA ARG A 132 15.50 -2.19 -11.39
C ARG A 132 14.96 -2.87 -10.14
N ILE A 133 13.76 -2.49 -9.74
CA ILE A 133 13.11 -2.95 -8.51
C ILE A 133 11.81 -3.71 -8.75
N GLY A 134 11.54 -4.09 -9.99
CA GLY A 134 10.28 -4.72 -10.37
C GLY A 134 9.09 -3.76 -10.20
N ARG A 135 7.94 -4.32 -9.88
CA ARG A 135 6.70 -3.54 -9.70
C ARG A 135 6.53 -3.14 -8.24
N MET A 136 6.55 -1.84 -7.94
CA MET A 136 6.36 -1.33 -6.60
C MET A 136 4.90 -0.95 -6.34
N GLU A 137 4.17 -1.83 -5.64
CA GLU A 137 2.76 -1.66 -5.29
C GLU A 137 2.51 -2.14 -3.85
N GLU A 138 1.27 -2.07 -3.37
CA GLU A 138 0.87 -2.65 -2.08
C GLU A 138 0.68 -4.18 -2.19
N ALA A 139 1.71 -4.87 -2.66
CA ALA A 139 1.70 -6.30 -2.94
C ALA A 139 1.30 -7.15 -1.73
N LEU A 140 1.69 -6.71 -0.53
CA LEU A 140 1.42 -7.37 0.74
C LEU A 140 0.24 -6.76 1.52
N ASN A 141 -0.62 -5.97 0.86
CA ASN A 141 -1.90 -5.62 1.45
C ASN A 141 -2.73 -6.90 1.64
N PRO A 142 -3.33 -7.17 2.81
CA PRO A 142 -4.05 -8.43 3.05
C PRO A 142 -5.14 -8.72 2.03
N HIS A 143 -5.82 -7.70 1.50
CA HIS A 143 -6.80 -7.86 0.41
C HIS A 143 -6.16 -8.24 -0.95
N VAL A 144 -4.88 -8.00 -1.14
CA VAL A 144 -4.14 -8.40 -2.35
C VAL A 144 -3.63 -9.83 -2.22
N VAL A 145 -3.14 -10.20 -1.04
CA VAL A 145 -2.56 -11.53 -0.77
C VAL A 145 -3.63 -12.58 -0.50
N GLN A 146 -4.84 -12.17 -0.12
CA GLN A 146 -5.94 -13.09 0.22
C GLN A 146 -6.11 -14.19 -0.84
N GLY A 147 -6.02 -15.45 -0.42
CA GLY A 147 -6.16 -16.62 -1.28
C GLY A 147 -4.99 -16.86 -2.25
N LEU A 148 -3.86 -16.18 -2.07
CA LEU A 148 -2.65 -16.35 -2.87
C LEU A 148 -1.45 -16.63 -1.97
N ALA A 149 -0.46 -17.36 -2.46
CA ALA A 149 0.81 -17.46 -1.77
C ALA A 149 1.63 -16.19 -1.96
N ALA A 150 2.12 -15.61 -0.87
CA ALA A 150 2.97 -14.41 -0.94
C ALA A 150 4.22 -14.63 -1.81
N ALA A 151 4.79 -15.84 -1.78
CA ALA A 151 5.93 -16.24 -2.62
C ALA A 151 5.62 -16.13 -4.13
N ASP A 152 4.40 -16.45 -4.56
CA ASP A 152 4.02 -16.37 -5.98
C ASP A 152 3.83 -14.92 -6.44
N ILE A 153 3.30 -14.07 -5.56
CA ILE A 153 3.24 -12.62 -5.81
C ILE A 153 4.67 -12.08 -5.98
N ILE A 154 5.56 -12.41 -5.05
CA ILE A 154 6.96 -11.97 -5.10
C ILE A 154 7.61 -12.44 -6.38
N ARG A 155 7.48 -13.74 -6.74
CA ARG A 155 8.05 -14.30 -7.96
C ARG A 155 7.56 -13.59 -9.23
N SER A 156 6.29 -13.18 -9.27
CA SER A 156 5.73 -12.52 -10.46
C SER A 156 6.08 -11.03 -10.56
N TRP A 157 6.43 -10.38 -9.46
CA TRP A 157 6.66 -8.92 -9.40
C TRP A 157 8.11 -8.53 -9.27
N ALA A 158 8.97 -9.43 -8.81
CA ALA A 158 10.40 -9.20 -8.69
C ALA A 158 11.11 -9.18 -10.05
N ASP A 159 12.20 -8.44 -10.11
CA ASP A 159 13.16 -8.44 -11.20
C ASP A 159 14.59 -8.45 -10.60
N GLY A 160 14.98 -9.60 -10.04
CA GLY A 160 16.13 -9.69 -9.13
C GLY A 160 15.85 -9.05 -7.77
N TRP A 161 15.38 -7.82 -7.77
CA TRP A 161 14.86 -7.11 -6.61
C TRP A 161 13.33 -7.22 -6.53
N PHE A 162 12.83 -7.30 -5.30
CA PHE A 162 11.40 -7.16 -5.04
C PHE A 162 11.16 -5.87 -4.26
N SER A 163 10.22 -5.05 -4.74
CA SER A 163 9.83 -3.83 -4.05
C SER A 163 8.35 -3.78 -3.74
N PHE A 164 8.01 -3.14 -2.64
CA PHE A 164 6.64 -3.08 -2.17
C PHE A 164 6.37 -1.88 -1.27
N LYS A 165 5.15 -1.37 -1.35
CA LYS A 165 4.66 -0.33 -0.45
C LYS A 165 4.03 -0.97 0.77
N LEU A 166 4.39 -0.50 1.97
CA LEU A 166 3.98 -1.07 3.25
C LEU A 166 3.32 -0.01 4.15
N GLY A 167 2.01 0.02 4.19
CA GLY A 167 1.28 0.61 5.31
C GLY A 167 1.25 -0.34 6.51
N VAL A 168 0.59 0.04 7.60
CA VAL A 168 0.44 -0.79 8.82
C VAL A 168 -0.01 -2.21 8.49
N ARG A 169 -1.09 -2.36 7.71
CA ARG A 169 -1.60 -3.68 7.32
C ARG A 169 -0.61 -4.49 6.48
N GLY A 170 0.09 -3.84 5.55
CA GLY A 170 1.11 -4.49 4.74
C GLY A 170 2.28 -4.99 5.59
N MET A 171 2.68 -4.22 6.59
CA MET A 171 3.73 -4.59 7.53
C MET A 171 3.33 -5.80 8.39
N ILE A 172 2.12 -5.81 8.92
CA ILE A 172 1.56 -6.97 9.64
C ILE A 172 1.52 -8.20 8.72
N THR A 173 1.06 -8.05 7.49
CA THR A 173 0.98 -9.13 6.51
C THR A 173 2.35 -9.71 6.17
N THR A 174 3.39 -8.86 6.10
CA THR A 174 4.78 -9.29 5.88
C THR A 174 5.23 -10.33 6.92
N GLU A 175 4.83 -10.16 8.17
CA GLU A 175 5.10 -11.14 9.24
C GLU A 175 4.18 -12.36 9.14
N LEU A 176 2.87 -12.14 8.99
CA LEU A 176 1.89 -13.22 9.01
C LEU A 176 2.05 -14.20 7.84
N CYS A 177 2.51 -13.73 6.68
CA CYS A 177 2.76 -14.56 5.50
C CYS A 177 4.19 -15.11 5.42
N GLY A 178 5.05 -14.89 6.43
CA GLY A 178 6.40 -15.40 6.46
C GLY A 178 7.40 -14.68 5.55
N VAL A 179 7.02 -13.56 4.92
CA VAL A 179 7.91 -12.77 4.04
C VAL A 179 9.09 -12.21 4.84
N ALA A 180 8.82 -11.64 6.04
CA ALA A 180 9.89 -11.17 6.91
C ALA A 180 10.79 -12.33 7.37
N SER A 181 10.21 -13.45 7.76
CA SER A 181 10.97 -14.66 8.16
C SER A 181 11.93 -15.13 7.06
N ARG A 182 11.57 -14.92 5.78
CA ARG A 182 12.37 -15.36 4.63
C ARG A 182 13.38 -14.35 4.14
N TYR A 183 13.02 -13.06 4.12
CA TYR A 183 13.80 -12.05 3.41
C TYR A 183 14.28 -10.89 4.28
N LEU A 184 13.97 -10.85 5.58
CA LEU A 184 14.29 -9.70 6.42
C LEU A 184 15.77 -9.31 6.35
N GLU A 185 16.67 -10.29 6.26
CA GLU A 185 18.11 -10.05 6.18
C GLU A 185 18.54 -9.29 4.92
N ASN A 186 17.75 -9.39 3.85
CA ASN A 186 17.97 -8.71 2.56
C ASN A 186 17.00 -7.55 2.34
N MET A 187 16.31 -7.08 3.41
CA MET A 187 15.39 -5.96 3.34
C MET A 187 16.05 -4.63 3.69
N TYR A 188 15.73 -3.64 2.89
CA TYR A 188 16.05 -2.24 3.07
C TYR A 188 14.76 -1.44 3.08
N PHE A 189 14.69 -0.37 3.91
CA PHE A 189 13.46 0.37 4.04
C PHE A 189 13.65 1.88 3.81
N VAL A 190 12.74 2.45 3.03
CA VAL A 190 12.51 3.88 2.97
C VAL A 190 11.29 4.20 3.82
N PHE A 191 11.47 4.98 4.88
CA PHE A 191 10.37 5.42 5.73
C PHE A 191 9.84 6.76 5.23
N LEU A 192 8.83 6.69 4.39
CA LEU A 192 8.20 7.85 3.79
C LEU A 192 7.24 8.52 4.77
N ARG A 193 7.53 9.78 5.05
CA ARG A 193 6.75 10.63 5.96
C ARG A 193 6.30 11.91 5.25
N ARG A 194 5.46 12.66 5.91
CA ARG A 194 5.07 13.99 5.48
C ARG A 194 5.29 14.98 6.63
N ARG A 195 5.98 16.10 6.39
CA ARG A 195 6.20 17.12 7.43
C ARG A 195 4.89 17.79 7.83
N ASP A 196 4.06 18.18 6.85
CA ASP A 196 2.72 18.71 7.11
C ASP A 196 1.68 17.57 7.25
N ILE A 197 1.60 17.04 8.49
CA ILE A 197 0.62 16.00 8.84
C ILE A 197 -0.83 16.51 8.77
N VAL A 198 -1.08 17.83 8.95
CA VAL A 198 -2.43 18.41 8.80
C VAL A 198 -2.86 18.34 7.35
N ALA A 199 -1.99 18.76 6.43
CA ALA A 199 -2.27 18.63 5.00
C ALA A 199 -2.47 17.16 4.58
N GLN A 200 -1.74 16.24 5.20
CA GLN A 200 -1.93 14.80 4.98
C GLN A 200 -3.30 14.33 5.47
N ALA A 201 -3.71 14.72 6.68
CA ALA A 201 -5.00 14.35 7.27
C ALA A 201 -6.18 14.93 6.49
N VAL A 202 -6.11 16.19 6.07
CA VAL A 202 -7.12 16.82 5.19
C VAL A 202 -7.24 16.04 3.88
N SER A 203 -6.12 15.70 3.25
CA SER A 203 -6.12 14.90 2.03
C SER A 203 -6.72 13.51 2.24
N LEU A 204 -6.52 12.90 3.41
CA LEU A 204 -7.08 11.60 3.76
C LEU A 204 -8.59 11.66 3.97
N VAL A 205 -9.08 12.63 4.75
CA VAL A 205 -10.52 12.83 4.98
C VAL A 205 -11.24 13.07 3.66
N LYS A 206 -10.71 13.95 2.83
CA LYS A 206 -11.28 14.24 1.51
C LYS A 206 -11.30 13.00 0.61
N ALA A 207 -10.23 12.21 0.57
CA ALA A 207 -10.18 10.98 -0.22
C ALA A 207 -11.20 9.92 0.27
N ASN A 208 -11.38 9.81 1.60
CA ASN A 208 -12.38 8.89 2.19
C ASN A 208 -13.81 9.30 1.83
N GLN A 209 -14.13 10.60 1.88
CA GLN A 209 -15.46 11.11 1.57
C GLN A 209 -15.80 11.03 0.09
N THR A 210 -14.83 11.31 -0.79
CA THR A 210 -15.06 11.42 -2.23
C THR A 210 -14.75 10.14 -3.01
N GLY A 211 -14.07 9.16 -2.40
CA GLY A 211 -13.54 7.99 -3.11
C GLY A 211 -12.36 8.32 -4.05
N ARG A 212 -11.94 9.58 -4.15
CA ARG A 212 -10.88 10.03 -5.05
C ARG A 212 -9.48 9.84 -4.43
N TRP A 213 -8.96 8.64 -4.54
CA TRP A 213 -7.63 8.29 -4.04
C TRP A 213 -6.48 8.74 -4.96
N HIS A 214 -6.72 8.82 -6.26
CA HIS A 214 -5.75 9.23 -7.27
C HIS A 214 -6.32 10.30 -8.21
N SER A 215 -5.46 11.02 -8.91
CA SER A 215 -5.87 12.10 -9.83
C SER A 215 -6.76 11.63 -10.98
N PHE A 216 -6.65 10.36 -11.37
CA PHE A 216 -7.46 9.74 -12.41
C PHE A 216 -8.78 9.13 -11.92
N HIS A 217 -9.08 9.21 -10.62
CA HIS A 217 -10.39 8.80 -10.08
C HIS A 217 -11.37 9.98 -10.14
N THR A 218 -12.60 9.71 -10.52
CA THR A 218 -13.71 10.66 -10.41
C THR A 218 -14.18 10.71 -8.95
N ALA A 219 -14.50 11.90 -8.47
CA ALA A 219 -15.11 12.06 -7.14
C ALA A 219 -16.55 11.53 -7.18
N ALA A 220 -16.93 10.70 -6.22
CA ALA A 220 -18.27 10.14 -6.08
C ALA A 220 -19.20 11.03 -5.25
N ALA A 221 -18.67 11.99 -4.51
CA ALA A 221 -19.40 12.92 -3.67
C ALA A 221 -18.61 14.22 -3.47
N GLU A 222 -19.32 15.29 -3.14
CA GLU A 222 -18.69 16.53 -2.67
C GLU A 222 -18.14 16.38 -1.25
N PRO A 223 -16.94 16.87 -0.98
CA PRO A 223 -16.35 16.76 0.33
C PRO A 223 -16.94 17.79 1.28
N LEU A 224 -17.16 17.38 2.54
CA LEU A 224 -17.67 18.23 3.60
C LEU A 224 -16.60 18.44 4.69
N TYR A 225 -16.39 19.68 5.11
CA TYR A 225 -15.47 19.99 6.20
C TYR A 225 -15.96 19.37 7.50
N ASP A 226 -15.09 18.60 8.14
CA ASP A 226 -15.33 18.00 9.47
C ASP A 226 -14.05 18.03 10.30
N ALA A 227 -13.99 18.97 11.27
CA ALA A 227 -12.83 19.15 12.14
C ALA A 227 -12.55 17.91 12.99
N ALA A 228 -13.58 17.18 13.42
CA ALA A 228 -13.42 15.98 14.25
C ALA A 228 -12.78 14.83 13.46
N LEU A 229 -13.19 14.63 12.19
CA LEU A 229 -12.58 13.65 11.30
C LEU A 229 -11.12 14.01 10.97
N ILE A 230 -10.83 15.29 10.76
CA ILE A 230 -9.44 15.75 10.52
C ILE A 230 -8.59 15.52 11.76
N ALA A 231 -9.05 15.91 12.95
CA ALA A 231 -8.35 15.69 14.22
C ALA A 231 -8.11 14.19 14.50
N GLY A 232 -9.12 13.35 14.26
CA GLY A 232 -9.02 11.90 14.35
C GLY A 232 -7.96 11.35 13.39
N SER A 233 -7.94 11.86 12.15
CA SER A 233 -6.95 11.46 11.13
C SER A 233 -5.53 11.88 11.51
N VAL A 234 -5.32 13.08 12.06
CA VAL A 234 -4.01 13.53 12.58
C VAL A 234 -3.50 12.56 13.64
N ARG A 235 -4.33 12.25 14.65
CA ARG A 235 -3.94 11.34 15.73
C ARG A 235 -3.63 9.93 15.20
N ASN A 236 -4.44 9.42 14.29
CA ASN A 236 -4.25 8.09 13.69
C ASN A 236 -2.96 8.03 12.86
N ILE A 237 -2.68 9.05 12.04
CA ILE A 237 -1.44 9.11 11.26
C ILE A 237 -0.23 9.16 12.20
N ALA A 238 -0.24 10.02 13.22
CA ALA A 238 0.85 10.14 14.19
C ALA A 238 1.11 8.80 14.92
N SER A 239 0.06 8.14 15.42
CA SER A 239 0.16 6.83 16.06
C SER A 239 0.69 5.76 15.10
N SER A 240 0.22 5.75 13.86
CA SER A 240 0.71 4.81 12.84
C SER A 240 2.19 5.04 12.52
N VAL A 241 2.62 6.30 12.42
CA VAL A 241 4.03 6.67 12.21
C VAL A 241 4.90 6.16 13.35
N ALA A 242 4.46 6.35 14.61
CA ALA A 242 5.18 5.88 15.78
C ALA A 242 5.32 4.33 15.79
N SER A 243 4.23 3.62 15.51
CA SER A 243 4.23 2.14 15.43
C SER A 243 5.14 1.64 14.31
N LEU A 244 5.05 2.22 13.11
CA LEU A 244 5.89 1.85 11.96
C LEU A 244 7.38 2.11 12.24
N ARG A 245 7.71 3.26 12.85
CA ARG A 245 9.08 3.59 13.26
C ARG A 245 9.61 2.57 14.27
N ARG A 246 8.80 2.24 15.29
CA ARG A 246 9.18 1.24 16.29
C ARG A 246 9.38 -0.14 15.66
N TYR A 247 8.51 -0.55 14.74
CA TYR A 247 8.70 -1.78 13.98
C TYR A 247 10.04 -1.76 13.24
N LEU A 248 10.36 -0.71 12.48
CA LEU A 248 11.63 -0.58 11.75
C LEU A 248 12.85 -0.71 12.68
N GLN A 249 12.81 -0.10 13.86
CA GLN A 249 13.86 -0.23 14.87
C GLN A 249 14.04 -1.69 15.32
N LEU A 250 12.93 -2.40 15.54
CA LEU A 250 12.96 -3.81 15.96
C LEU A 250 13.45 -4.77 14.86
N THR A 251 13.35 -4.38 13.59
CA THR A 251 13.91 -5.19 12.50
C THR A 251 15.43 -5.22 12.51
N LYS A 252 16.10 -4.23 13.12
CA LYS A 252 17.55 -4.00 13.07
C LYS A 252 18.10 -3.94 11.64
N ARG A 253 17.26 -3.62 10.66
CA ARG A 253 17.64 -3.51 9.25
C ARG A 253 17.91 -2.06 8.85
N PRO A 254 18.70 -1.82 7.81
CA PRO A 254 18.92 -0.47 7.29
C PRO A 254 17.60 0.18 6.87
N TRP A 255 17.35 1.39 7.34
CA TRP A 255 16.25 2.23 6.89
C TRP A 255 16.66 3.70 6.85
N ARG A 256 16.05 4.47 5.94
CA ARG A 256 16.27 5.92 5.80
C ARG A 256 14.94 6.66 5.78
N PRO A 257 14.81 7.78 6.49
CA PRO A 257 13.66 8.65 6.35
C PRO A 257 13.70 9.37 5.00
N LEU A 258 12.54 9.57 4.43
CA LEU A 258 12.32 10.40 3.25
C LEU A 258 11.03 11.18 3.46
N TYR A 259 11.01 12.45 3.09
CA TYR A 259 9.84 13.28 3.26
C TYR A 259 9.21 13.61 1.91
N TYR A 260 7.88 13.64 1.86
CA TYR A 260 7.12 13.98 0.65
C TYR A 260 7.57 15.32 0.08
N GLU A 261 7.80 16.29 0.94
CA GLU A 261 8.21 17.65 0.58
C GLU A 261 9.61 17.71 -0.08
N ASP A 262 10.42 16.66 0.04
CA ASP A 262 11.73 16.58 -0.61
C ASP A 262 11.62 16.27 -2.11
N PHE A 263 10.49 15.69 -2.56
CA PHE A 263 10.30 15.30 -3.96
C PHE A 263 8.95 15.74 -4.57
N GLU A 264 8.12 16.48 -3.83
CA GLU A 264 6.79 16.89 -4.33
C GLU A 264 6.82 17.73 -5.61
N HIS A 265 7.95 18.38 -5.89
CA HIS A 265 8.19 19.20 -7.09
C HIS A 265 8.98 18.46 -8.17
N GLY A 266 9.16 17.14 -8.06
CA GLY A 266 9.85 16.32 -9.06
C GLY A 266 11.34 16.16 -8.85
N ASP A 267 11.90 16.63 -7.73
CA ASP A 267 13.29 16.38 -7.35
C ASP A 267 13.40 15.07 -6.57
N PHE A 268 13.93 14.03 -7.19
CA PHE A 268 14.12 12.72 -6.58
C PHE A 268 15.54 12.45 -6.12
N THR A 269 16.41 13.47 -6.06
CA THR A 269 17.82 13.33 -5.70
C THR A 269 18.01 12.61 -4.36
N SER A 270 17.26 12.98 -3.32
CA SER A 270 17.33 12.32 -2.02
C SER A 270 16.90 10.86 -2.07
N ALA A 271 15.83 10.55 -2.81
CA ALA A 271 15.34 9.19 -2.97
C ALA A 271 16.33 8.32 -3.75
N GLU A 272 16.95 8.87 -4.78
CA GLU A 272 17.98 8.20 -5.57
C GLU A 272 19.26 7.95 -4.76
N ALA A 273 19.70 8.91 -3.94
CA ALA A 273 20.84 8.75 -3.04
C ALA A 273 20.62 7.59 -2.05
N ILE A 274 19.41 7.44 -1.50
CA ILE A 274 19.06 6.31 -0.65
C ILE A 274 19.14 4.99 -1.44
N CYS A 275 18.64 4.96 -2.67
CA CYS A 275 18.74 3.77 -3.51
C CYS A 275 20.20 3.41 -3.85
N ASP A 276 21.05 4.39 -4.11
CA ASP A 276 22.48 4.17 -4.36
C ASP A 276 23.17 3.64 -3.09
N GLU A 277 22.86 4.18 -1.92
CA GLU A 277 23.36 3.67 -0.63
C GLU A 277 22.97 2.21 -0.39
N PHE A 278 21.76 1.81 -0.76
CA PHE A 278 21.30 0.44 -0.62
C PHE A 278 21.75 -0.51 -1.74
N GLY A 279 22.54 0.00 -2.70
CA GLY A 279 23.04 -0.78 -3.82
C GLY A 279 21.96 -1.21 -4.81
N ILE A 280 20.82 -0.51 -4.86
CA ILE A 280 19.72 -0.81 -5.76
C ILE A 280 20.10 -0.44 -7.20
N PRO A 281 20.12 -1.39 -8.15
CA PRO A 281 20.58 -1.13 -9.51
C PRO A 281 19.68 -0.14 -10.25
N ARG A 282 20.25 0.63 -11.15
CA ARG A 282 19.53 1.54 -12.03
C ARG A 282 18.71 0.76 -13.05
N ALA A 283 17.60 1.34 -13.49
CA ALA A 283 16.80 0.78 -14.57
C ALA A 283 17.63 0.69 -15.87
N VAL A 284 17.30 -0.30 -16.69
CA VAL A 284 17.89 -0.43 -18.03
C VAL A 284 17.12 0.53 -18.96
N PRO A 285 17.81 1.45 -19.65
CA PRO A 285 17.16 2.37 -20.57
C PRO A 285 16.28 1.65 -21.61
N GLY A 286 15.07 2.14 -21.82
CA GLY A 286 14.10 1.57 -22.75
C GLY A 286 13.26 0.42 -22.21
N MET A 287 13.49 0.00 -20.96
CA MET A 287 12.68 -1.02 -20.27
C MET A 287 11.79 -0.45 -19.17
N GLU A 288 11.68 0.87 -19.09
CA GLU A 288 10.92 1.56 -18.04
C GLU A 288 9.43 1.24 -18.13
N PRO A 289 8.78 0.99 -17.00
CA PRO A 289 7.33 0.78 -16.98
C PRO A 289 6.59 2.08 -17.35
N LYS A 290 5.57 1.96 -18.19
CA LYS A 290 4.69 3.09 -18.54
C LYS A 290 3.59 3.23 -17.50
N PHE A 291 3.44 4.41 -16.94
CA PHE A 291 2.37 4.73 -15.99
C PHE A 291 1.46 5.85 -16.51
N VAL A 292 0.21 5.83 -16.08
CA VAL A 292 -0.68 6.98 -16.24
C VAL A 292 -0.12 8.13 -15.40
N PRO A 293 0.06 9.34 -15.96
CA PRO A 293 0.58 10.47 -15.20
C PRO A 293 -0.21 10.73 -13.92
N LEU A 294 0.49 11.00 -12.83
CA LEU A 294 -0.10 11.43 -11.57
C LEU A 294 -0.02 12.95 -11.47
N HIS A 295 -1.14 13.56 -11.16
CA HIS A 295 -1.21 14.98 -10.85
C HIS A 295 -1.51 15.18 -9.37
N ARG A 296 -1.10 16.33 -8.83
CA ARG A 296 -1.43 16.72 -7.47
C ARG A 296 -2.95 16.81 -7.32
N THR A 297 -3.49 16.14 -6.30
CA THR A 297 -4.94 16.14 -6.03
C THR A 297 -5.35 17.23 -5.01
N ALA A 298 -4.39 17.93 -4.44
CA ALA A 298 -4.65 19.06 -3.55
C ALA A 298 -5.12 20.28 -4.38
N ASP A 299 -6.15 20.92 -3.91
CA ASP A 299 -6.80 22.07 -4.54
C ASP A 299 -7.11 23.17 -3.48
N THR A 300 -7.85 24.18 -3.88
CA THR A 300 -8.24 25.30 -3.01
C THR A 300 -9.02 24.87 -1.77
N VAL A 301 -9.86 23.84 -1.89
CA VAL A 301 -10.60 23.25 -0.76
C VAL A 301 -9.63 22.67 0.29
N ASN A 302 -8.55 22.02 -0.14
CA ASN A 302 -7.54 21.55 0.80
C ASN A 302 -6.90 22.71 1.58
N ALA A 303 -6.54 23.80 0.90
CA ALA A 303 -5.92 24.96 1.52
C ALA A 303 -6.86 25.64 2.53
N GLU A 304 -8.12 25.81 2.17
CA GLU A 304 -9.17 26.34 3.04
C GLU A 304 -9.32 25.48 4.30
N TRP A 305 -9.48 24.16 4.13
CA TRP A 305 -9.66 23.25 5.26
C TRP A 305 -8.46 23.21 6.20
N ILE A 306 -7.24 23.28 5.66
CA ILE A 306 -6.01 23.34 6.45
C ILE A 306 -5.99 24.61 7.30
N THR A 307 -6.30 25.76 6.69
CA THR A 307 -6.32 27.06 7.38
C THR A 307 -7.36 27.07 8.49
N ARG A 308 -8.59 26.68 8.16
CA ARG A 308 -9.70 26.59 9.13
C ARG A 308 -9.37 25.64 10.27
N PHE A 309 -8.87 24.45 9.98
CA PHE A 309 -8.54 23.46 10.99
C PHE A 309 -7.42 23.94 11.94
N LYS A 310 -6.38 24.62 11.43
CA LYS A 310 -5.30 25.18 12.26
C LYS A 310 -5.81 26.25 13.21
N SER A 311 -6.86 27.01 12.81
CA SER A 311 -7.53 27.99 13.68
C SER A 311 -8.34 27.31 14.79
N ASP A 312 -9.10 26.26 14.44
CA ASP A 312 -10.12 25.64 15.29
C ASP A 312 -9.59 24.43 16.09
N MET A 313 -8.28 24.17 16.02
CA MET A 313 -7.67 22.95 16.53
C MET A 313 -7.74 22.85 18.06
N ASP A 314 -8.24 21.70 18.54
CA ASP A 314 -8.28 21.38 19.96
C ASP A 314 -6.89 21.20 20.58
N PRO A 315 -6.74 21.43 21.90
CA PRO A 315 -5.43 21.36 22.59
C PRO A 315 -4.76 19.97 22.49
N ASN A 316 -5.53 18.88 22.53
CA ASN A 316 -4.98 17.52 22.46
C ASN A 316 -4.38 17.23 21.08
N THR A 317 -5.06 17.63 20.01
CA THR A 317 -4.53 17.50 18.65
C THR A 317 -3.29 18.38 18.45
N ARG A 318 -3.27 19.56 19.05
CA ARG A 318 -2.08 20.45 19.04
C ARG A 318 -0.89 19.81 19.74
N ALA A 319 -1.09 19.16 20.89
CA ALA A 319 -0.04 18.41 21.58
C ALA A 319 0.54 17.27 20.70
N VAL A 320 -0.33 16.53 20.02
CA VAL A 320 0.10 15.49 19.07
C VAL A 320 0.94 16.08 17.93
N LEU A 321 0.58 17.25 17.40
CA LEU A 321 1.38 17.91 16.35
C LEU A 321 2.75 18.33 16.87
N HIS A 322 2.85 18.86 18.09
CA HIS A 322 4.13 19.21 18.68
C HIS A 322 5.02 17.99 18.87
N GLN A 323 4.47 16.90 19.38
CA GLN A 323 5.22 15.65 19.51
C GLN A 323 5.67 15.12 18.14
N TYR A 324 4.78 15.10 17.14
CA TYR A 324 5.11 14.66 15.79
C TYR A 324 6.23 15.50 15.16
N ALA A 325 6.18 16.82 15.32
CA ALA A 325 7.20 17.74 14.83
C ALA A 325 8.57 17.53 15.51
N ALA A 326 8.58 17.22 16.81
CA ALA A 326 9.81 16.92 17.55
C ALA A 326 10.49 15.59 17.10
N GLU A 327 9.75 14.72 16.39
CA GLU A 327 10.23 13.44 15.88
C GLU A 327 10.68 13.49 14.39
N LEU A 328 10.51 14.64 13.73
CA LEU A 328 10.96 14.86 12.36
C LEU A 328 12.46 15.08 12.30
#